data_410a207ec81037ec3e41cb20f4bcca42
#
_entry.id   410a207ec81037ec3e41cb20f4bcca42
#
_cell.length_a   1.000
_cell.length_b   1.000
_cell.length_c   1.000
_cell.angle_alpha   90.00
_cell.angle_beta   90.00
_cell.angle_gamma   90.00
#
_symmetry.space_group_name_H-M   'P 1'
#
loop_
_entity.id
_entity.type
_entity.pdbx_description
1 polymer ?
#
loop_
_entity_poly.entity_id
_entity_poly.type
_entity_poly.pdbx_seq_one_letter_code
_entity_poly.pdbx_strand_id
1 'polypeptide(L)'
;MPIRLFLHGVPETAAVWDELAPAVSGDVHRLSLPGFGTPVPAGFDRSMHAYADWLVEQIASFGEPVDLVGHDWGGILTARLATRPPANLRSWASDAPAALRTGFRWHDLAQVWRTPGDGEAFWAGLLADREAAAGLLAGFG
;
A
#
# COMPACT_ATOMS: atom_id res chain seq x y z
N MET A 1 24.12 -4.37 4.55
CA MET A 1 23.34 -5.22 3.60
C MET A 1 22.17 -4.39 3.11
N PRO A 2 21.67 -4.60 1.90
CA PRO A 2 20.54 -3.81 1.43
C PRO A 2 19.31 -4.06 2.29
N ILE A 3 18.56 -3.00 2.52
CA ILE A 3 17.30 -3.03 3.25
C ILE A 3 16.20 -3.50 2.31
N ARG A 4 15.32 -4.37 2.79
CA ARG A 4 14.15 -4.85 2.06
C ARG A 4 12.89 -4.27 2.67
N LEU A 5 12.21 -3.42 1.92
CA LEU A 5 10.97 -2.80 2.33
C LEU A 5 9.78 -3.48 1.66
N PHE A 6 8.78 -3.80 2.47
CA PHE A 6 7.52 -4.33 2.00
C PHE A 6 6.40 -3.33 2.26
N LEU A 7 5.64 -2.99 1.24
CA LEU A 7 4.54 -2.05 1.28
C LEU A 7 3.24 -2.73 0.89
N HIS A 8 2.27 -2.72 1.80
CA HIS A 8 0.97 -3.36 1.65
C HIS A 8 0.01 -2.54 0.77
N GLY A 9 -1.16 -3.12 0.48
CA GLY A 9 -2.24 -2.50 -0.27
C GLY A 9 -3.42 -2.03 0.58
N VAL A 10 -4.57 -1.89 -0.04
CA VAL A 10 -5.82 -1.42 0.56
C VAL A 10 -6.89 -2.51 0.37
N PRO A 11 -7.60 -2.88 1.43
CA PRO A 11 -7.68 -2.29 2.78
C PRO A 11 -6.82 -2.99 3.84
N GLU A 12 -5.61 -3.32 3.53
CA GLU A 12 -4.70 -4.12 4.34
C GLU A 12 -3.87 -3.28 5.32
N THR A 13 -3.01 -3.96 6.06
CA THR A 13 -1.96 -3.37 6.89
C THR A 13 -0.63 -4.10 6.62
N ALA A 14 0.46 -3.64 7.25
CA ALA A 14 1.75 -4.32 7.15
C ALA A 14 1.71 -5.80 7.60
N ALA A 15 0.66 -6.24 8.30
CA ALA A 15 0.47 -7.62 8.74
C ALA A 15 0.34 -8.62 7.57
N VAL A 16 -0.06 -8.18 6.38
CA VAL A 16 -0.10 -9.04 5.17
C VAL A 16 1.26 -9.70 4.88
N TRP A 17 2.34 -9.13 5.37
CA TRP A 17 3.71 -9.59 5.18
C TRP A 17 4.24 -10.49 6.31
N ASP A 18 3.42 -10.79 7.34
CA ASP A 18 3.88 -11.50 8.55
C ASP A 18 4.41 -12.90 8.26
N GLU A 19 3.82 -13.59 7.29
CA GLU A 19 4.26 -14.93 6.89
C GLU A 19 5.48 -14.89 5.95
N LEU A 20 5.55 -13.89 5.08
CA LEU A 20 6.63 -13.78 4.09
C LEU A 20 7.92 -13.20 4.69
N ALA A 21 7.80 -12.18 5.50
CA ALA A 21 8.96 -11.44 6.02
C ALA A 21 10.02 -12.33 6.71
N PRO A 22 9.65 -13.34 7.53
CA PRO A 22 10.62 -14.24 8.17
C PRO A 22 11.36 -15.16 7.18
N ALA A 23 10.78 -15.42 6.01
CA ALA A 23 11.40 -16.24 4.97
C ALA A 23 12.40 -15.46 4.09
N VAL A 24 12.42 -14.16 4.20
CA VAL A 24 13.31 -13.29 3.41
C VAL A 24 14.57 -12.98 4.22
N SER A 25 15.73 -13.29 3.65
CA SER A 25 17.03 -13.02 4.31
C SER A 25 17.34 -11.51 4.28
N GLY A 26 18.09 -11.01 5.26
CA GLY A 26 18.57 -9.63 5.34
C GLY A 26 17.78 -8.75 6.30
N ASP A 27 17.94 -7.45 6.17
CA ASP A 27 17.23 -6.46 6.99
C ASP A 27 15.89 -6.15 6.36
N VAL A 28 14.82 -6.69 6.95
CA VAL A 28 13.46 -6.65 6.40
C VAL A 28 12.58 -5.73 7.22
N HIS A 29 11.98 -4.74 6.57
CA HIS A 29 11.04 -3.79 7.14
C HIS A 29 9.69 -3.87 6.43
N ARG A 30 8.62 -3.75 7.19
CA ARG A 30 7.23 -3.72 6.70
C ARG A 30 6.65 -2.35 6.99
N LEU A 31 6.40 -1.59 5.94
CA LEU A 31 5.84 -0.26 6.06
C LEU A 31 4.31 -0.34 6.15
N SER A 32 3.72 0.46 7.04
CA SER A 32 2.28 0.70 7.08
C SER A 32 1.97 2.05 6.46
N LEU A 33 1.09 2.05 5.47
CA LEU A 33 0.56 3.29 4.89
C LEU A 33 -0.13 4.13 5.96
N PRO A 34 0.05 5.47 5.98
CA PRO A 34 -0.67 6.35 6.89
C PRO A 34 -2.18 6.10 6.88
N GLY A 35 -2.76 5.85 8.05
CA GLY A 35 -4.19 5.53 8.20
C GLY A 35 -4.55 4.04 8.09
N PHE A 36 -3.58 3.17 7.78
CA PHE A 36 -3.78 1.72 7.68
C PHE A 36 -2.99 1.01 8.79
N GLY A 37 -3.60 0.90 9.96
CA GLY A 37 -2.96 0.37 11.16
C GLY A 37 -1.99 1.34 11.85
N THR A 38 -1.82 2.55 11.32
CA THR A 38 -1.01 3.63 11.88
C THR A 38 -1.78 4.96 11.84
N PRO A 39 -1.44 5.92 12.71
CA PRO A 39 -2.03 7.26 12.66
C PRO A 39 -1.78 7.95 11.32
N VAL A 40 -2.69 8.82 10.94
CA VAL A 40 -2.50 9.74 9.82
C VAL A 40 -1.72 10.96 10.32
N PRO A 41 -0.58 11.33 9.69
CA PRO A 41 0.15 12.54 10.07
C PRO A 41 -0.71 13.80 9.96
N ALA A 42 -0.46 14.78 10.81
CA ALA A 42 -1.13 16.07 10.75
C ALA A 42 -0.90 16.74 9.37
N GLY A 43 -1.97 17.21 8.74
CA GLY A 43 -1.89 17.85 7.43
C GLY A 43 -1.72 16.89 6.24
N PHE A 44 -1.73 15.58 6.46
CA PHE A 44 -1.64 14.58 5.40
C PHE A 44 -2.98 14.51 4.64
N ASP A 45 -2.99 14.91 3.36
CA ASP A 45 -4.22 15.06 2.56
C ASP A 45 -4.76 13.73 1.98
N ARG A 46 -4.07 12.62 2.21
CA ARG A 46 -4.41 11.26 1.71
C ARG A 46 -4.48 11.15 0.19
N SER A 47 -3.95 12.11 -0.56
CA SER A 47 -3.82 11.99 -2.00
C SER A 47 -2.74 10.97 -2.38
N MET A 48 -2.82 10.45 -3.61
CA MET A 48 -1.75 9.60 -4.16
C MET A 48 -0.39 10.32 -4.15
N HIS A 49 -0.38 11.64 -4.28
CA HIS A 49 0.85 12.45 -4.22
C HIS A 49 1.43 12.43 -2.81
N ALA A 50 0.60 12.67 -1.79
CA ALA A 50 1.04 12.63 -0.40
C ALA A 50 1.59 11.26 0.00
N TYR A 51 0.94 10.17 -0.41
CA TYR A 51 1.45 8.82 -0.17
C TYR A 51 2.77 8.55 -0.90
N ALA A 52 2.92 9.03 -2.14
CA ALA A 52 4.18 8.88 -2.88
C ALA A 52 5.32 9.66 -2.24
N ASP A 53 5.07 10.90 -1.83
CA ASP A 53 6.07 11.75 -1.15
C ASP A 53 6.46 11.15 0.20
N TRP A 54 5.49 10.68 0.98
CA TRP A 54 5.73 9.94 2.22
C TRP A 54 6.63 8.71 1.99
N LEU A 55 6.36 7.92 0.93
CA LEU A 55 7.16 6.73 0.63
C LEU A 55 8.61 7.10 0.24
N VAL A 56 8.80 8.19 -0.50
CA VAL A 56 10.14 8.73 -0.80
C VAL A 56 10.89 9.07 0.49
N GLU A 57 10.22 9.73 1.44
CA GLU A 57 10.80 10.09 2.74
C GLU A 57 11.17 8.84 3.55
N GLN A 58 10.29 7.82 3.57
CA GLN A 58 10.58 6.56 4.24
C GLN A 58 11.84 5.89 3.65
N ILE A 59 11.92 5.77 2.33
CA ILE A 59 13.09 5.18 1.67
C ILE A 59 14.35 5.99 1.97
N ALA A 60 14.28 7.30 1.86
CA ALA A 60 15.42 8.19 2.10
C ALA A 60 15.93 8.09 3.57
N SER A 61 15.04 7.88 4.53
CA SER A 61 15.39 7.82 5.96
C SER A 61 16.33 6.67 6.32
N PHE A 62 16.37 5.61 5.50
CA PHE A 62 17.28 4.49 5.76
C PHE A 62 18.74 4.80 5.46
N GLY A 63 19.04 5.72 4.54
CA GLY A 63 20.41 6.08 4.18
C GLY A 63 21.21 4.98 3.47
N GLU A 64 20.69 3.76 3.40
CA GLU A 64 21.28 2.57 2.78
C GLU A 64 20.52 2.17 1.51
N PRO A 65 21.11 1.35 0.62
CA PRO A 65 20.40 0.83 -0.55
C PRO A 65 19.15 0.02 -0.18
N VAL A 66 18.04 0.36 -0.79
CA VAL A 66 16.71 -0.23 -0.53
C VAL A 66 16.23 -1.04 -1.71
N ASP A 67 15.72 -2.24 -1.44
CA ASP A 67 14.89 -3.04 -2.34
C ASP A 67 13.44 -2.91 -1.89
N LEU A 68 12.56 -2.41 -2.74
CA LEU A 68 11.16 -2.15 -2.43
C LEU A 68 10.25 -3.18 -3.10
N VAL A 69 9.38 -3.81 -2.32
CA VAL A 69 8.32 -4.71 -2.80
C VAL A 69 6.97 -4.12 -2.43
N GLY A 70 6.12 -3.88 -3.42
CA GLY A 70 4.79 -3.33 -3.22
C GLY A 70 3.70 -4.28 -3.68
N HIS A 71 2.66 -4.43 -2.87
CA HIS A 71 1.46 -5.18 -3.14
C HIS A 71 0.27 -4.26 -3.34
N ASP A 72 -0.59 -4.56 -4.32
CA ASP A 72 -1.82 -3.80 -4.62
C ASP A 72 -1.56 -2.29 -4.72
N TRP A 73 -2.15 -1.45 -3.86
CA TRP A 73 -1.88 0.00 -3.82
C TRP A 73 -0.41 0.30 -3.53
N GLY A 74 0.23 -0.46 -2.66
CA GLY A 74 1.67 -0.40 -2.45
C GLY A 74 2.45 -0.68 -3.74
N GLY A 75 1.97 -1.60 -4.57
CA GLY A 75 2.52 -1.90 -5.89
C GLY A 75 2.37 -0.72 -6.87
N ILE A 76 1.23 -0.05 -6.87
CA ILE A 76 0.99 1.15 -7.71
C ILE A 76 1.92 2.29 -7.29
N LEU A 77 2.07 2.53 -5.97
CA LEU A 77 2.99 3.54 -5.45
C LEU A 77 4.43 3.21 -5.80
N THR A 78 4.84 1.95 -5.67
CA THR A 78 6.16 1.45 -6.05
C THR A 78 6.47 1.73 -7.52
N ALA A 79 5.55 1.40 -8.41
CA ALA A 79 5.71 1.65 -9.85
C ALA A 79 5.76 3.15 -10.17
N ARG A 80 5.00 3.97 -9.46
CA ARG A 80 5.06 5.43 -9.57
C ARG A 80 6.45 5.96 -9.17
N LEU A 81 6.99 5.49 -8.04
CA LEU A 81 8.33 5.87 -7.61
C LEU A 81 9.40 5.48 -8.62
N ALA A 82 9.26 4.33 -9.28
CA ALA A 82 10.20 3.86 -10.28
C ALA A 82 10.35 4.81 -11.48
N THR A 83 9.40 5.71 -11.71
CA THR A 83 9.51 6.75 -12.76
C THR A 83 10.46 7.88 -12.36
N ARG A 84 10.68 8.13 -11.07
CA ARG A 84 11.63 9.08 -10.48
C ARG A 84 12.15 8.52 -9.16
N PRO A 85 13.04 7.52 -9.22
CA PRO A 85 13.44 6.80 -8.02
C PRO A 85 14.26 7.68 -7.07
N PRO A 86 14.07 7.54 -5.75
CA PRO A 86 15.00 8.08 -4.77
C PRO A 86 16.41 7.52 -4.99
N ALA A 87 17.43 8.28 -4.62
CA ALA A 87 18.83 7.95 -4.91
C ALA A 87 19.27 6.59 -4.32
N ASN A 88 18.66 6.18 -3.20
CA ASN A 88 18.97 4.92 -2.53
C ASN A 88 18.00 3.78 -2.89
N LEU A 89 17.03 3.97 -3.79
CA LEU A 89 16.22 2.86 -4.32
C LEU A 89 17.05 2.03 -5.29
N ARG A 90 17.46 0.84 -4.86
CA ARG A 90 18.32 -0.06 -5.63
C ARG A 90 17.54 -0.93 -6.61
N SER A 91 16.44 -1.51 -6.14
CA SER A 91 15.56 -2.36 -6.95
C SER A 91 14.11 -2.28 -6.45
N TRP A 92 13.18 -2.72 -7.29
CA TRP A 92 11.79 -2.74 -6.91
C TRP A 92 11.03 -3.89 -7.58
N ALA A 93 9.94 -4.32 -6.95
CA ALA A 93 8.99 -5.27 -7.49
C ALA A 93 7.55 -4.83 -7.16
N SER A 94 6.62 -5.13 -8.06
CA SER A 94 5.20 -4.86 -7.90
C SER A 94 4.38 -5.99 -8.50
N ASP A 95 3.34 -6.41 -7.81
CA ASP A 95 2.37 -7.39 -8.30
C ASP A 95 1.12 -6.74 -8.93
N ALA A 96 1.02 -5.41 -8.92
CA ALA A 96 -0.11 -4.66 -9.47
C ALA A 96 0.14 -4.01 -10.85
N PRO A 97 0.79 -4.69 -11.83
CA PRO A 97 1.11 -4.09 -13.12
C PRO A 97 -0.12 -3.77 -13.96
N ALA A 98 -1.25 -4.40 -13.69
CA ALA A 98 -2.49 -4.17 -14.40
C ALA A 98 -2.97 -2.70 -14.31
N ALA A 99 -2.74 -2.03 -13.18
CA ALA A 99 -3.10 -0.63 -12.98
C ALA A 99 -2.31 0.34 -13.88
N LEU A 100 -1.20 -0.10 -14.47
CA LEU A 100 -0.37 0.68 -15.38
C LEU A 100 -0.76 0.52 -16.86
N ARG A 101 -1.76 -0.32 -17.15
CA ARG A 101 -2.19 -0.58 -18.54
C ARG A 101 -3.17 0.47 -19.02
N THR A 102 -3.01 0.88 -20.27
CA THR A 102 -4.04 1.67 -20.97
C THR A 102 -5.37 0.89 -20.97
N GLY A 103 -6.45 1.55 -20.58
CA GLY A 103 -7.77 0.94 -20.48
C GLY A 103 -8.00 0.12 -19.21
N PHE A 104 -7.12 0.20 -18.22
CA PHE A 104 -7.36 -0.41 -16.91
C PHE A 104 -8.70 0.05 -16.33
N ARG A 105 -9.48 -0.90 -15.84
CA ARG A 105 -10.72 -0.65 -15.12
C ARG A 105 -10.62 -1.22 -13.73
N TRP A 106 -10.96 -0.40 -12.74
CA TRP A 106 -11.07 -0.84 -11.36
C TRP A 106 -12.14 -1.94 -11.24
N HIS A 107 -11.92 -2.93 -10.41
CA HIS A 107 -12.94 -3.93 -10.06
C HIS A 107 -14.14 -3.25 -9.39
N ASP A 108 -15.30 -3.93 -9.40
CA ASP A 108 -16.58 -3.32 -9.00
C ASP A 108 -16.55 -2.71 -7.60
N LEU A 109 -15.95 -3.40 -6.64
CA LEU A 109 -15.82 -2.89 -5.28
C LEU A 109 -14.97 -1.62 -5.19
N ALA A 110 -13.86 -1.55 -5.92
CA ALA A 110 -13.04 -0.34 -5.97
C ALA A 110 -13.78 0.81 -6.68
N GLN A 111 -14.69 0.51 -7.61
CA GLN A 111 -15.55 1.53 -8.22
C GLN A 111 -16.52 2.11 -7.19
N VAL A 112 -17.15 1.28 -6.34
CA VAL A 112 -17.98 1.74 -5.20
C VAL A 112 -17.16 2.67 -4.31
N TRP A 113 -15.97 2.23 -3.85
CA TRP A 113 -15.13 3.03 -2.95
C TRP A 113 -14.72 4.39 -3.50
N ARG A 114 -14.60 4.51 -4.82
CA ARG A 114 -14.22 5.75 -5.51
C ARG A 114 -15.40 6.68 -5.79
N THR A 115 -16.63 6.19 -5.65
CA THR A 115 -17.83 6.99 -5.92
C THR A 115 -18.17 7.80 -4.66
N PRO A 116 -18.13 9.14 -4.73
CA PRO A 116 -18.52 9.98 -3.60
C PRO A 116 -19.92 9.65 -3.10
N GLY A 117 -20.07 9.52 -1.80
CA GLY A 117 -21.32 9.10 -1.15
C GLY A 117 -21.43 7.59 -1.01
N ASP A 118 -21.22 6.82 -2.06
CA ASP A 118 -21.32 5.36 -2.01
C ASP A 118 -20.15 4.75 -1.23
N GLY A 119 -18.94 5.24 -1.43
CA GLY A 119 -17.76 4.81 -0.72
C GLY A 119 -17.85 5.06 0.79
N GLU A 120 -18.25 6.27 1.17
CA GLU A 120 -18.44 6.62 2.58
C GLU A 120 -19.55 5.76 3.23
N ALA A 121 -20.66 5.56 2.54
CA ALA A 121 -21.77 4.72 3.03
C ALA A 121 -21.34 3.25 3.18
N PHE A 122 -20.58 2.73 2.23
CA PHE A 122 -20.05 1.37 2.29
C PHE A 122 -19.17 1.18 3.53
N TRP A 123 -18.20 2.07 3.75
CA TRP A 123 -17.30 1.97 4.89
C TRP A 123 -18.02 2.20 6.22
N ALA A 124 -18.97 3.13 6.27
CA ALA A 124 -19.78 3.33 7.47
C ALA A 124 -20.59 2.08 7.84
N GLY A 125 -21.15 1.39 6.84
CA GLY A 125 -21.87 0.13 7.04
C GLY A 125 -20.96 -0.98 7.58
N LEU A 126 -19.77 -1.15 7.01
CA LEU A 126 -18.78 -2.12 7.49
C LEU A 126 -18.30 -1.84 8.91
N LEU A 127 -18.08 -0.58 9.26
CA LEU A 127 -17.65 -0.19 10.61
C LEU A 127 -18.75 -0.42 11.66
N ALA A 128 -20.03 -0.36 11.25
CA ALA A 128 -21.18 -0.62 12.13
C ALA A 128 -21.39 -2.12 12.37
N ASP A 129 -20.99 -2.99 11.44
CA ASP A 129 -21.15 -4.45 11.52
C ASP A 129 -19.81 -5.16 11.29
N ARG A 130 -19.16 -5.51 12.41
CA ARG A 130 -17.84 -6.18 12.38
C ARG A 130 -17.91 -7.61 11.84
N GLU A 131 -19.04 -8.29 11.96
CA GLU A 131 -19.21 -9.66 11.46
C GLU A 131 -19.35 -9.63 9.93
N ALA A 132 -20.18 -8.72 9.40
CA ALA A 132 -20.26 -8.48 7.96
C ALA A 132 -18.92 -8.05 7.36
N ALA A 133 -18.18 -7.18 8.07
CA ALA A 133 -16.83 -6.77 7.67
C ALA A 133 -15.85 -7.95 7.58
N ALA A 134 -15.83 -8.81 8.60
CA ALA A 134 -14.99 -10.00 8.62
C ALA A 134 -15.35 -10.98 7.49
N GLY A 135 -16.63 -11.19 7.23
CA GLY A 135 -17.12 -12.04 6.15
C GLY A 135 -16.72 -11.51 4.75
N LEU A 136 -16.80 -10.20 4.55
CA LEU A 136 -16.37 -9.57 3.30
C LEU A 136 -14.87 -9.71 3.09
N LEU A 137 -14.07 -9.40 4.11
CA LEU A 137 -12.61 -9.45 4.03
C LEU A 137 -12.08 -10.88 3.84
N ALA A 138 -12.74 -11.89 4.42
CA ALA A 138 -12.40 -13.29 4.20
C ALA A 138 -12.58 -13.74 2.74
N GLY A 139 -13.39 -13.05 1.96
CA GLY A 139 -13.58 -13.30 0.53
C GLY A 139 -12.45 -12.78 -0.37
N PHE A 140 -11.49 -12.03 0.19
CA PHE A 140 -10.33 -11.49 -0.53
C PHE A 140 -9.03 -12.28 -0.27
N GLY A 141 -9.06 -13.32 0.57
CA GLY A 141 -7.92 -14.16 0.94
C GLY A 141 -7.80 -15.43 0.11
#